data_a6842b0327ca029854238ab6b1df78f4
#
_entry.id   a6842b0327ca029854238ab6b1df78f4
#
_cell.length_a   1.000
_cell.length_b   1.000
_cell.length_c   1.000
_cell.angle_alpha   90.00
_cell.angle_beta   90.00
_cell.angle_gamma   90.00
#
_symmetry.space_group_name_H-M   'P 1'
#
loop_
_entity.id
_entity.type
_entity.pdbx_description
1 polymer ?
#
loop_
_entity_poly.entity_id
_entity_poly.type
_entity_poly.pdbx_seq_one_letter_code
_entity_poly.pdbx_strand_id
1 'polypeptide(L)'
;MNTPTRLRLLLPLLALLPAPLAAADLAPVDAAEFARCLPADAKVERLATGLGFTEGPVWLPREGLLVFSDIPKDQLLRWSPAGGVSGFREPSRNANGNTLDLQGRLLTCEHTGRRVARQEADGTLVTVVDRFEGRRLNSPNDVVVKADGTLWFTDPEYGLKTNPATKQREGKEQPGNFVYRHDPATGVTTAVVRDFVQPNGLAFSPDEKLLYVADSGAPRHLRVFAVGADGRLDAGRVFCRLDQGTPDGIRVDRDGRVWSSSGDGVQVFHPDGRLVGRILLPESAANLCFGGPDGRTLYITARKSLYAVRTSVTGAGR
;
A
#
# COMPACT_ATOMS: atom_id res chain seq x y z
N MET A 1 37.28 35.65 55.47
CA MET A 1 37.36 35.09 54.13
C MET A 1 35.94 34.72 53.73
N ASN A 2 35.30 35.57 52.91
CA ASN A 2 33.91 35.38 52.51
C ASN A 2 33.89 34.74 51.13
N THR A 3 33.32 33.55 51.04
CA THR A 3 33.06 32.82 49.79
C THR A 3 31.77 33.34 49.13
N PRO A 4 31.75 33.71 47.84
CA PRO A 4 30.53 34.18 47.20
C PRO A 4 29.64 33.01 46.77
N THR A 5 28.40 33.06 47.21
CA THR A 5 27.32 32.13 46.80
C THR A 5 26.95 32.44 45.35
N ARG A 6 27.17 31.46 44.45
CA ARG A 6 26.73 31.55 43.04
C ARG A 6 25.27 31.21 42.94
N LEU A 7 24.45 32.18 42.60
CA LEU A 7 23.06 32.04 42.24
C LEU A 7 22.94 31.35 40.87
N ARG A 8 22.45 30.12 40.81
CA ARG A 8 22.13 29.45 39.54
C ARG A 8 20.75 29.90 39.08
N LEU A 9 20.71 30.72 38.02
CA LEU A 9 19.46 30.96 37.29
C LEU A 9 19.03 29.65 36.56
N LEU A 10 17.96 29.08 36.97
CA LEU A 10 17.21 28.05 36.23
C LEU A 10 16.39 28.76 35.16
N LEU A 11 16.83 28.70 33.90
CA LEU A 11 16.01 29.08 32.76
C LEU A 11 14.90 28.02 32.59
N PRO A 12 13.63 28.42 32.43
CA PRO A 12 12.55 27.45 32.12
C PRO A 12 12.77 26.91 30.74
N LEU A 13 12.81 25.56 30.66
CA LEU A 13 12.80 24.83 29.40
C LEU A 13 11.42 25.03 28.73
N LEU A 14 11.37 25.96 27.77
CA LEU A 14 10.16 26.17 26.97
C LEU A 14 9.95 24.88 26.12
N ALA A 15 9.01 24.05 26.52
CA ALA A 15 8.55 22.93 25.69
C ALA A 15 7.98 23.52 24.40
N LEU A 16 8.69 23.37 23.29
CA LEU A 16 8.13 23.63 21.97
C LEU A 16 6.97 22.63 21.77
N LEU A 17 5.75 23.14 21.89
CA LEU A 17 4.58 22.43 21.39
C LEU A 17 4.79 22.19 19.87
N PRO A 18 4.53 20.97 19.37
CA PRO A 18 4.63 20.74 17.94
C PRO A 18 3.66 21.70 17.23
N ALA A 19 4.18 22.39 16.20
CA ALA A 19 3.36 23.25 15.36
C ALA A 19 2.15 22.46 14.86
N PRO A 20 0.93 23.06 14.83
CA PRO A 20 -0.23 22.38 14.25
C PRO A 20 0.14 22.00 12.82
N LEU A 21 -0.06 20.72 12.47
CA LEU A 21 0.00 20.27 11.09
C LEU A 21 -0.95 21.16 10.29
N ALA A 22 -0.49 21.61 9.10
CA ALA A 22 -1.44 22.14 8.12
C ALA A 22 -2.57 21.13 8.00
N ALA A 23 -3.81 21.57 8.15
CA ALA A 23 -4.97 20.71 8.13
C ALA A 23 -4.92 19.87 6.87
N ALA A 24 -5.01 18.54 7.01
CA ALA A 24 -5.25 17.69 5.87
C ALA A 24 -6.63 18.06 5.35
N ASP A 25 -6.72 18.54 4.11
CA ASP A 25 -7.93 19.08 3.55
C ASP A 25 -8.62 18.04 2.66
N LEU A 26 -9.93 17.97 2.77
CA LEU A 26 -10.79 17.25 1.84
C LEU A 26 -11.09 18.17 0.65
N ALA A 27 -10.67 17.79 -0.55
CA ALA A 27 -10.79 18.58 -1.75
C ALA A 27 -11.74 17.91 -2.76
N PRO A 28 -13.06 18.15 -2.69
CA PRO A 28 -14.01 17.61 -3.65
C PRO A 28 -13.81 18.22 -5.04
N VAL A 29 -13.93 17.38 -6.08
CA VAL A 29 -14.03 17.79 -7.50
C VAL A 29 -15.47 17.62 -7.97
N ASP A 30 -16.08 16.47 -7.67
CA ASP A 30 -17.52 16.25 -7.75
C ASP A 30 -18.06 16.20 -6.33
N ALA A 31 -18.62 17.31 -5.84
CA ALA A 31 -19.03 17.46 -4.45
C ALA A 31 -20.12 16.44 -4.03
N ALA A 32 -21.05 16.13 -4.93
CA ALA A 32 -22.14 15.20 -4.64
C ALA A 32 -21.62 13.77 -4.52
N GLU A 33 -20.75 13.35 -5.43
CA GLU A 33 -20.17 12.01 -5.41
C GLU A 33 -19.14 11.87 -4.26
N PHE A 34 -18.35 12.91 -3.99
CA PHE A 34 -17.38 12.89 -2.89
C PHE A 34 -18.05 12.81 -1.51
N ALA A 35 -19.21 13.46 -1.35
CA ALA A 35 -20.01 13.36 -0.13
C ALA A 35 -20.56 11.95 0.14
N ARG A 36 -20.62 11.08 -0.88
CA ARG A 36 -20.95 9.66 -0.71
C ARG A 36 -19.77 8.85 -0.20
N CYS A 37 -18.54 9.33 -0.44
CA CYS A 37 -17.31 8.66 -0.03
C CYS A 37 -16.94 8.90 1.44
N LEU A 38 -17.18 10.12 1.92
CA LEU A 38 -16.74 10.60 3.24
C LEU A 38 -17.90 11.29 3.97
N PRO A 39 -18.05 11.06 5.29
CA PRO A 39 -19.00 11.84 6.09
C PRO A 39 -18.59 13.34 6.11
N ALA A 40 -19.56 14.22 6.31
CA ALA A 40 -19.35 15.68 6.25
C ALA A 40 -18.36 16.21 7.30
N ASP A 41 -18.23 15.49 8.41
CA ASP A 41 -17.32 15.81 9.52
C ASP A 41 -16.02 14.99 9.50
N ALA A 42 -15.75 14.28 8.38
CA ALA A 42 -14.53 13.47 8.24
C ALA A 42 -13.28 14.32 8.45
N LYS A 43 -12.38 13.79 9.27
CA LYS A 43 -11.07 14.39 9.55
C LYS A 43 -9.98 13.39 9.27
N VAL A 44 -8.89 13.88 8.74
CA VAL A 44 -7.68 13.07 8.59
C VAL A 44 -6.88 13.15 9.88
N GLU A 45 -6.64 12.01 10.49
CA GLU A 45 -5.87 11.88 11.71
C GLU A 45 -4.49 11.29 11.41
N ARG A 46 -3.42 11.88 11.96
CA ARG A 46 -2.10 11.29 11.92
C ARG A 46 -1.93 10.39 13.14
N LEU A 47 -1.93 9.09 12.91
CA LEU A 47 -1.83 8.07 13.94
C LEU A 47 -0.40 7.86 14.43
N ALA A 48 0.60 8.02 13.54
CA ALA A 48 2.02 7.90 13.86
C ALA A 48 2.89 8.69 12.89
N THR A 49 4.11 8.99 13.32
CA THR A 49 5.17 9.62 12.51
C THR A 49 6.56 9.23 13.01
N GLY A 50 7.62 9.64 12.29
CA GLY A 50 9.00 9.31 12.66
C GLY A 50 9.44 7.91 12.21
N LEU A 51 8.68 7.30 11.31
CA LEU A 51 8.98 6.01 10.69
C LEU A 51 10.00 6.18 9.54
N GLY A 52 10.36 5.11 8.85
CA GLY A 52 11.27 5.13 7.71
C GLY A 52 10.56 5.47 6.40
N PHE A 53 10.04 4.44 5.74
CA PHE A 53 9.15 4.54 4.58
C PHE A 53 8.06 3.49 4.72
N THR A 54 6.85 3.96 5.00
CA THR A 54 5.72 3.09 5.35
C THR A 54 4.93 2.66 4.12
N GLU A 55 4.58 1.38 4.08
CA GLU A 55 3.95 0.73 2.94
C GLU A 55 3.00 -0.40 3.35
N GLY A 56 2.26 -0.92 2.37
CA GLY A 56 1.49 -2.15 2.41
C GLY A 56 0.60 -2.35 3.63
N PRO A 57 -0.28 -1.40 3.96
CA PRO A 57 -1.15 -1.54 5.12
C PRO A 57 -2.20 -2.63 4.86
N VAL A 58 -2.47 -3.46 5.87
CA VAL A 58 -3.53 -4.46 5.87
C VAL A 58 -4.19 -4.53 7.25
N TRP A 59 -5.51 -4.51 7.28
CA TRP A 59 -6.27 -4.68 8.51
C TRP A 59 -6.47 -6.16 8.84
N LEU A 60 -6.14 -6.57 10.05
CA LEU A 60 -6.35 -7.92 10.58
C LEU A 60 -7.63 -7.91 11.43
N PRO A 61 -8.78 -8.34 10.88
CA PRO A 61 -10.05 -8.16 11.57
C PRO A 61 -10.23 -9.03 12.81
N ARG A 62 -9.57 -10.20 12.88
CA ARG A 62 -9.64 -11.08 14.04
C ARG A 62 -8.89 -10.52 15.23
N GLU A 63 -7.77 -9.87 14.97
CA GLU A 63 -6.88 -9.27 15.96
C GLU A 63 -7.25 -7.81 16.29
N GLY A 64 -8.04 -7.18 15.43
CA GLY A 64 -8.45 -5.78 15.57
C GLY A 64 -7.27 -4.81 15.46
N LEU A 65 -6.30 -5.11 14.59
CA LEU A 65 -5.11 -4.29 14.41
C LEU A 65 -4.73 -4.12 12.92
N LEU A 66 -3.97 -3.07 12.65
CA LEU A 66 -3.35 -2.82 11.34
C LEU A 66 -1.93 -3.36 11.35
N VAL A 67 -1.54 -4.06 10.28
CA VAL A 67 -0.14 -4.38 9.99
C VAL A 67 0.30 -3.55 8.78
N PHE A 68 1.54 -3.06 8.79
CA PHE A 68 2.13 -2.32 7.68
C PHE A 68 3.65 -2.47 7.67
N SER A 69 4.26 -2.19 6.53
CA SER A 69 5.70 -2.31 6.33
C SER A 69 6.42 -1.00 6.65
N ASP A 70 7.61 -1.09 7.27
CA ASP A 70 8.63 -0.03 7.28
C ASP A 70 9.85 -0.56 6.51
N ILE A 71 9.84 -0.34 5.19
CA ILE A 71 10.75 -0.99 4.25
C ILE A 71 12.22 -0.79 4.61
N PRO A 72 12.73 0.47 4.79
CA PRO A 72 14.15 0.68 5.04
C PRO A 72 14.62 0.19 6.41
N LYS A 73 13.71 0.02 7.37
CA LYS A 73 14.03 -0.55 8.68
C LYS A 73 13.93 -2.07 8.73
N ASP A 74 13.56 -2.70 7.61
CA ASP A 74 13.40 -4.15 7.50
C ASP A 74 12.40 -4.73 8.52
N GLN A 75 11.29 -3.98 8.77
CA GLN A 75 10.29 -4.31 9.78
C GLN A 75 8.88 -4.38 9.19
N LEU A 76 8.06 -5.31 9.68
CA LEU A 76 6.62 -5.15 9.75
C LEU A 76 6.27 -4.57 11.12
N LEU A 77 5.44 -3.54 11.08
CA LEU A 77 4.90 -2.87 12.26
C LEU A 77 3.42 -3.20 12.40
N ARG A 78 2.90 -3.05 13.59
CA ARG A 78 1.45 -3.09 13.87
C ARG A 78 1.03 -1.81 14.58
N TRP A 79 -0.21 -1.44 14.34
CA TRP A 79 -0.86 -0.33 15.05
C TRP A 79 -2.22 -0.77 15.57
N SER A 80 -2.57 -0.31 16.76
CA SER A 80 -3.92 -0.45 17.34
C SER A 80 -4.28 0.81 18.12
N PRO A 81 -5.60 1.10 18.30
CA PRO A 81 -6.04 2.29 19.06
C PRO A 81 -5.48 2.34 20.48
N ALA A 82 -5.38 1.21 21.16
CA ALA A 82 -4.92 1.13 22.54
C ALA A 82 -3.40 1.12 22.68
N GLY A 83 -2.68 0.53 21.70
CA GLY A 83 -1.23 0.27 21.81
C GLY A 83 -0.34 1.14 20.95
N GLY A 84 -0.91 2.00 20.09
CA GLY A 84 -0.11 2.74 19.12
C GLY A 84 0.68 1.82 18.18
N VAL A 85 1.85 2.29 17.72
CA VAL A 85 2.76 1.52 16.85
C VAL A 85 3.72 0.66 17.67
N SER A 86 3.87 -0.60 17.27
CA SER A 86 4.87 -1.53 17.83
C SER A 86 5.37 -2.51 16.76
N GLY A 87 6.45 -3.25 17.07
CA GLY A 87 6.97 -4.29 16.17
C GLY A 87 5.98 -5.43 15.97
N PHE A 88 5.92 -5.96 14.75
CA PHE A 88 5.15 -7.16 14.41
C PHE A 88 6.07 -8.28 13.95
N ARG A 89 7.01 -8.01 13.03
CA ARG A 89 8.00 -8.98 12.52
C ARG A 89 9.30 -8.28 12.09
N GLU A 90 10.43 -8.82 12.55
CA GLU A 90 11.79 -8.38 12.20
C GLU A 90 12.74 -9.59 12.20
N PRO A 91 13.57 -9.83 11.14
CA PRO A 91 13.58 -9.09 9.90
C PRO A 91 12.35 -9.38 9.03
N SER A 92 11.89 -8.39 8.25
CA SER A 92 10.77 -8.54 7.32
C SER A 92 11.21 -8.89 5.90
N ARG A 93 12.52 -8.89 5.62
CA ARG A 93 13.13 -8.99 4.29
C ARG A 93 12.73 -7.84 3.37
N ASN A 94 12.69 -6.62 3.94
CA ASN A 94 12.19 -5.42 3.32
C ASN A 94 10.80 -5.63 2.71
N ALA A 95 9.89 -6.11 3.56
CA ALA A 95 8.49 -6.30 3.20
C ALA A 95 7.89 -5.02 2.64
N ASN A 96 7.00 -5.16 1.64
CA ASN A 96 6.27 -4.08 1.03
C ASN A 96 4.75 -4.33 1.14
N GLY A 97 4.05 -4.70 0.08
CA GLY A 97 2.62 -4.97 0.08
C GLY A 97 2.24 -6.17 0.94
N ASN A 98 1.12 -6.04 1.64
CA ASN A 98 0.57 -7.10 2.47
C ASN A 98 -0.92 -7.26 2.18
N THR A 99 -1.41 -8.51 2.30
CA THR A 99 -2.84 -8.84 2.21
C THR A 99 -3.14 -10.09 3.03
N LEU A 100 -4.41 -10.46 3.13
CA LEU A 100 -4.84 -11.71 3.74
C LEU A 100 -5.28 -12.72 2.67
N ASP A 101 -4.93 -13.99 2.86
CA ASP A 101 -5.53 -15.06 2.07
C ASP A 101 -6.95 -15.39 2.54
N LEU A 102 -7.61 -16.33 1.85
CA LEU A 102 -9.00 -16.70 2.16
C LEU A 102 -9.16 -17.32 3.56
N GLN A 103 -8.09 -17.80 4.18
CA GLN A 103 -8.05 -18.33 5.53
C GLN A 103 -7.71 -17.27 6.58
N GLY A 104 -7.42 -16.04 6.14
CA GLY A 104 -7.03 -14.93 7.00
C GLY A 104 -5.55 -14.95 7.40
N ARG A 105 -4.70 -15.68 6.67
CA ARG A 105 -3.25 -15.70 6.90
C ARG A 105 -2.59 -14.54 6.15
N LEU A 106 -1.57 -13.95 6.76
CA LEU A 106 -0.85 -12.82 6.18
C LEU A 106 0.03 -13.27 5.01
N LEU A 107 -0.20 -12.66 3.85
CA LEU A 107 0.66 -12.70 2.67
C LEU A 107 1.47 -11.41 2.60
N THR A 108 2.75 -11.52 2.29
CA THR A 108 3.69 -10.39 2.24
C THR A 108 4.56 -10.48 0.99
N CYS A 109 4.66 -9.39 0.23
CA CYS A 109 5.67 -9.21 -0.78
C CYS A 109 6.99 -8.82 -0.12
N GLU A 110 8.05 -9.59 -0.34
CA GLU A 110 9.38 -9.36 0.24
C GLU A 110 10.38 -8.94 -0.83
N HIS A 111 10.87 -7.70 -0.76
CA HIS A 111 11.79 -7.14 -1.75
C HIS A 111 13.12 -7.90 -1.76
N THR A 112 13.83 -7.97 -0.64
CA THR A 112 15.13 -8.69 -0.56
C THR A 112 14.96 -10.19 -0.48
N GLY A 113 13.78 -10.67 -0.03
CA GLY A 113 13.37 -12.07 -0.14
C GLY A 113 13.12 -12.49 -1.59
N ARG A 114 12.75 -11.55 -2.46
CA ARG A 114 12.38 -11.77 -3.87
C ARG A 114 11.29 -12.84 -4.00
N ARG A 115 10.25 -12.71 -3.17
CA ARG A 115 9.18 -13.69 -3.08
C ARG A 115 7.87 -13.09 -2.55
N VAL A 116 6.77 -13.80 -2.75
CA VAL A 116 5.60 -13.66 -1.90
C VAL A 116 5.65 -14.73 -0.82
N ALA A 117 5.62 -14.31 0.42
CA ALA A 117 5.64 -15.20 1.58
C ALA A 117 4.27 -15.23 2.28
N ARG A 118 3.96 -16.34 2.95
CA ARG A 118 2.78 -16.50 3.80
C ARG A 118 3.20 -16.84 5.22
N GLN A 119 2.58 -16.18 6.18
CA GLN A 119 2.75 -16.51 7.60
C GLN A 119 1.67 -17.48 8.03
N GLU A 120 2.08 -18.65 8.48
CA GLU A 120 1.19 -19.67 9.02
C GLU A 120 0.77 -19.35 10.46
N ALA A 121 -0.22 -20.07 10.98
CA ALA A 121 -0.78 -19.82 12.32
C ALA A 121 0.24 -20.00 13.47
N ASP A 122 1.25 -20.82 13.26
CA ASP A 122 2.37 -21.03 14.20
C ASP A 122 3.49 -20.00 14.07
N GLY A 123 3.32 -19.00 13.18
CA GLY A 123 4.31 -17.98 12.88
C GLY A 123 5.35 -18.37 11.82
N THR A 124 5.35 -19.61 11.35
CA THR A 124 6.26 -20.08 10.29
C THR A 124 6.04 -19.31 9.00
N LEU A 125 7.12 -18.91 8.32
CA LEU A 125 7.08 -18.25 7.03
C LEU A 125 7.31 -19.24 5.89
N VAL A 126 6.32 -19.40 5.04
CA VAL A 126 6.35 -20.26 3.85
C VAL A 126 6.51 -19.40 2.59
N THR A 127 7.41 -19.82 1.70
CA THR A 127 7.50 -19.24 0.35
C THR A 127 6.31 -19.72 -0.47
N VAL A 128 5.48 -18.80 -0.96
CA VAL A 128 4.38 -19.13 -1.87
C VAL A 128 4.87 -19.16 -3.31
N VAL A 129 5.59 -18.11 -3.73
CA VAL A 129 6.20 -18.01 -5.06
C VAL A 129 7.45 -17.14 -5.00
N ASP A 130 8.55 -17.61 -5.61
CA ASP A 130 9.82 -16.87 -5.71
C ASP A 130 10.43 -16.91 -7.12
N ARG A 131 9.81 -17.68 -8.04
CA ARG A 131 10.33 -17.89 -9.40
C ARG A 131 9.21 -17.90 -10.43
N PHE A 132 9.61 -17.49 -11.64
CA PHE A 132 8.82 -17.65 -12.84
C PHE A 132 9.74 -18.13 -13.98
N GLU A 133 9.35 -19.21 -14.69
CA GLU A 133 10.16 -19.83 -15.76
C GLU A 133 11.61 -20.13 -15.30
N GLY A 134 11.77 -20.65 -14.07
CA GLY A 134 13.06 -21.01 -13.49
C GLY A 134 13.90 -19.83 -12.97
N ARG A 135 13.57 -18.60 -13.29
CA ARG A 135 14.27 -17.36 -12.90
C ARG A 135 13.64 -16.76 -11.64
N ARG A 136 14.46 -16.19 -10.77
CA ARG A 136 13.96 -15.48 -9.57
C ARG A 136 13.11 -14.28 -9.99
N LEU A 137 12.08 -14.00 -9.19
CA LEU A 137 11.32 -12.77 -9.29
C LEU A 137 12.23 -11.55 -9.08
N ASN A 138 11.81 -10.37 -9.51
CA ASN A 138 12.57 -9.13 -9.29
C ASN A 138 12.50 -8.71 -7.80
N SER A 139 11.43 -8.08 -7.41
CA SER A 139 11.14 -7.64 -6.04
C SER A 139 9.64 -7.43 -5.89
N PRO A 140 8.86 -8.50 -5.62
CA PRO A 140 7.40 -8.40 -5.49
C PRO A 140 6.99 -7.20 -4.64
N ASN A 141 6.02 -6.43 -5.14
CA ASN A 141 5.69 -5.13 -4.57
C ASN A 141 4.31 -5.14 -3.88
N ASP A 142 3.21 -5.36 -4.59
CA ASP A 142 1.88 -5.45 -3.98
C ASP A 142 1.17 -6.74 -4.39
N VAL A 143 0.20 -7.20 -3.60
CA VAL A 143 -0.49 -8.48 -3.79
C VAL A 143 -1.93 -8.39 -3.37
N VAL A 144 -2.81 -9.02 -4.15
CA VAL A 144 -4.23 -9.23 -3.84
C VAL A 144 -4.63 -10.69 -4.05
N VAL A 145 -5.66 -11.13 -3.34
CA VAL A 145 -6.20 -12.49 -3.45
C VAL A 145 -7.60 -12.41 -4.01
N LYS A 146 -7.82 -13.15 -5.09
CA LYS A 146 -9.13 -13.30 -5.72
C LYS A 146 -10.00 -14.32 -4.96
N ALA A 147 -11.32 -14.26 -5.09
CA ALA A 147 -12.25 -15.16 -4.41
C ALA A 147 -12.06 -16.65 -4.76
N ASP A 148 -11.42 -16.94 -5.89
CA ASP A 148 -11.02 -18.30 -6.29
C ASP A 148 -9.72 -18.80 -5.60
N GLY A 149 -9.12 -17.98 -4.74
CA GLY A 149 -7.88 -18.28 -4.01
C GLY A 149 -6.59 -17.98 -4.78
N THR A 150 -6.67 -17.52 -6.01
CA THR A 150 -5.49 -17.16 -6.78
C THR A 150 -4.89 -15.83 -6.28
N LEU A 151 -3.56 -15.76 -6.26
CA LEU A 151 -2.80 -14.58 -5.89
C LEU A 151 -2.42 -13.81 -7.14
N TRP A 152 -2.60 -12.50 -7.09
CA TRP A 152 -2.19 -11.59 -8.15
C TRP A 152 -1.24 -10.57 -7.56
N PHE A 153 -0.06 -10.43 -8.15
CA PHE A 153 0.99 -9.58 -7.60
C PHE A 153 1.80 -8.88 -8.68
N THR A 154 2.40 -7.76 -8.32
CA THR A 154 3.28 -6.97 -9.17
C THR A 154 4.73 -7.22 -8.80
N ASP A 155 5.62 -7.21 -9.79
CA ASP A 155 7.04 -7.53 -9.62
C ASP A 155 7.94 -6.50 -10.32
N PRO A 156 7.93 -5.24 -9.86
CA PRO A 156 8.87 -4.22 -10.33
C PRO A 156 10.27 -4.46 -9.78
N GLU A 157 11.19 -3.59 -10.12
CA GLU A 157 12.59 -3.71 -9.71
C GLU A 157 13.01 -2.80 -8.55
N TYR A 158 12.06 -2.24 -7.78
CA TYR A 158 12.38 -1.28 -6.70
C TYR A 158 13.29 -1.85 -5.62
N GLY A 159 13.09 -3.13 -5.24
CA GLY A 159 13.88 -3.79 -4.21
C GLY A 159 15.25 -4.30 -4.69
N LEU A 160 15.58 -4.18 -5.98
CA LEU A 160 16.89 -4.53 -6.51
C LEU A 160 17.85 -3.34 -6.36
N LYS A 161 19.08 -3.63 -5.94
CA LYS A 161 20.14 -2.61 -5.88
C LYS A 161 20.46 -2.07 -7.26
N THR A 162 20.77 -0.79 -7.35
CA THR A 162 21.25 -0.16 -8.57
C THR A 162 22.76 -0.12 -8.53
N ASN A 163 23.41 -0.66 -9.55
CA ASN A 163 24.86 -0.50 -9.75
C ASN A 163 25.15 0.98 -10.05
N PRO A 164 25.96 1.66 -9.25
CA PRO A 164 26.19 3.10 -9.42
C PRO A 164 26.91 3.46 -10.73
N ALA A 165 27.74 2.56 -11.27
CA ALA A 165 28.50 2.77 -12.50
C ALA A 165 27.67 2.51 -13.76
N THR A 166 26.97 1.37 -13.81
CA THR A 166 26.21 0.94 -15.01
C THR A 166 24.77 1.41 -15.02
N LYS A 167 24.24 1.87 -13.87
CA LYS A 167 22.81 2.18 -13.63
C LYS A 167 21.87 1.00 -13.82
N GLN A 168 22.39 -0.20 -13.98
CA GLN A 168 21.60 -1.42 -14.11
C GLN A 168 21.19 -2.00 -12.75
N ARG A 169 20.11 -2.75 -12.72
CA ARG A 169 19.64 -3.47 -11.53
C ARG A 169 20.44 -4.76 -11.33
N GLU A 170 21.13 -4.85 -10.19
CA GLU A 170 21.93 -6.01 -9.85
C GLU A 170 21.05 -7.23 -9.57
N GLY A 171 21.44 -8.37 -10.14
CA GLY A 171 20.75 -9.63 -9.92
C GLY A 171 19.34 -9.73 -10.53
N LYS A 172 18.97 -8.81 -11.45
CA LYS A 172 17.73 -8.93 -12.21
C LYS A 172 17.82 -10.13 -13.15
N GLU A 173 16.87 -11.08 -12.97
CA GLU A 173 16.82 -12.30 -13.78
C GLU A 173 15.63 -12.28 -14.75
N GLN A 174 14.50 -11.62 -14.35
CA GLN A 174 13.34 -11.48 -15.22
C GLN A 174 13.60 -10.45 -16.32
N PRO A 175 13.13 -10.71 -17.56
CA PRO A 175 13.38 -9.82 -18.71
C PRO A 175 12.57 -8.52 -18.65
N GLY A 176 11.57 -8.43 -17.78
CA GLY A 176 10.69 -7.27 -17.62
C GLY A 176 10.18 -7.13 -16.20
N ASN A 177 9.30 -6.15 -16.01
CA ASN A 177 8.57 -5.90 -14.79
C ASN A 177 7.11 -6.33 -15.03
N PHE A 178 6.70 -7.45 -14.44
CA PHE A 178 5.47 -8.11 -14.82
C PHE A 178 4.41 -8.04 -13.73
N VAL A 179 3.17 -8.25 -14.13
CA VAL A 179 2.07 -8.60 -13.24
C VAL A 179 1.86 -10.10 -13.37
N TYR A 180 1.77 -10.79 -12.24
CA TYR A 180 1.63 -12.24 -12.18
C TYR A 180 0.31 -12.66 -11.56
N ARG A 181 -0.20 -13.80 -12.03
CA ARG A 181 -1.21 -14.62 -11.36
C ARG A 181 -0.53 -15.91 -10.92
N HIS A 182 -0.66 -16.26 -9.65
CA HIS A 182 -0.20 -17.51 -9.08
C HIS A 182 -1.41 -18.29 -8.53
N ASP A 183 -1.49 -19.55 -8.87
CA ASP A 183 -2.49 -20.47 -8.34
C ASP A 183 -1.83 -21.38 -7.30
N PRO A 184 -2.13 -21.17 -6.00
CA PRO A 184 -1.50 -21.97 -4.93
C PRO A 184 -1.91 -23.45 -4.94
N ALA A 185 -3.06 -23.80 -5.56
CA ALA A 185 -3.54 -25.18 -5.61
C ALA A 185 -2.74 -26.02 -6.62
N THR A 186 -2.30 -25.39 -7.71
CA THR A 186 -1.54 -26.06 -8.78
C THR A 186 -0.07 -25.72 -8.78
N GLY A 187 0.35 -24.66 -8.06
CA GLY A 187 1.70 -24.11 -8.09
C GLY A 187 2.02 -23.34 -9.39
N VAL A 188 1.06 -23.16 -10.28
CA VAL A 188 1.29 -22.52 -11.60
C VAL A 188 1.32 -21.00 -11.44
N THR A 189 2.38 -20.39 -11.96
CA THR A 189 2.52 -18.94 -12.08
C THR A 189 2.45 -18.54 -13.56
N THR A 190 1.70 -17.47 -13.85
CA THR A 190 1.54 -16.92 -15.20
C THR A 190 1.82 -15.42 -15.17
N ALA A 191 2.66 -14.92 -16.08
CA ALA A 191 2.82 -13.49 -16.30
C ALA A 191 1.63 -12.99 -17.16
N VAL A 192 0.67 -12.34 -16.51
CA VAL A 192 -0.59 -11.92 -17.14
C VAL A 192 -0.50 -10.58 -17.85
N VAL A 193 0.44 -9.70 -17.43
CA VAL A 193 0.78 -8.47 -18.16
C VAL A 193 2.31 -8.30 -18.15
N ARG A 194 2.87 -7.95 -19.31
CA ARG A 194 4.33 -7.93 -19.53
C ARG A 194 4.87 -6.58 -20.00
N ASP A 195 4.04 -5.55 -20.09
CA ASP A 195 4.35 -4.27 -20.73
C ASP A 195 4.26 -3.06 -19.77
N PHE A 196 4.28 -3.29 -18.46
CA PHE A 196 4.40 -2.22 -17.47
C PHE A 196 5.84 -1.73 -17.36
N VAL A 197 6.00 -0.43 -17.07
CA VAL A 197 7.30 0.17 -16.75
C VAL A 197 7.66 -0.13 -15.30
N GLN A 198 6.77 0.21 -14.36
CA GLN A 198 6.93 -0.07 -12.92
C GLN A 198 5.55 -0.42 -12.34
N PRO A 199 5.08 -1.68 -12.52
CA PRO A 199 3.81 -2.09 -11.95
C PRO A 199 3.87 -2.02 -10.43
N ASN A 200 2.82 -1.47 -9.82
CA ASN A 200 2.80 -1.20 -8.39
C ASN A 200 1.49 -1.71 -7.77
N GLY A 201 0.69 -0.87 -7.12
CA GLY A 201 -0.57 -1.28 -6.53
C GLY A 201 -1.52 -1.93 -7.53
N LEU A 202 -2.29 -2.93 -7.05
CA LEU A 202 -3.33 -3.58 -7.84
C LEU A 202 -4.56 -3.86 -6.99
N ALA A 203 -5.74 -3.86 -7.63
CA ALA A 203 -7.01 -4.14 -6.98
C ALA A 203 -8.06 -4.64 -7.97
N PHE A 204 -8.93 -5.54 -7.51
CA PHE A 204 -10.09 -5.97 -8.28
C PHE A 204 -11.30 -5.05 -8.08
N SER A 205 -12.20 -4.99 -9.08
CA SER A 205 -13.56 -4.49 -8.89
C SER A 205 -14.32 -5.37 -7.89
N PRO A 206 -15.46 -4.88 -7.31
CA PRO A 206 -16.24 -5.66 -6.34
C PRO A 206 -16.74 -7.01 -6.85
N ASP A 207 -17.01 -7.13 -8.16
CA ASP A 207 -17.43 -8.35 -8.84
C ASP A 207 -16.26 -9.15 -9.42
N GLU A 208 -15.02 -8.71 -9.19
CA GLU A 208 -13.77 -9.30 -9.66
C GLU A 208 -13.65 -9.47 -11.18
N LYS A 209 -14.48 -8.77 -11.97
CA LYS A 209 -14.43 -8.80 -13.42
C LYS A 209 -13.47 -7.79 -14.03
N LEU A 210 -12.97 -6.85 -13.22
CA LEU A 210 -11.95 -5.90 -13.61
C LEU A 210 -10.76 -5.97 -12.65
N LEU A 211 -9.55 -5.87 -13.22
CA LEU A 211 -8.32 -5.68 -12.49
C LEU A 211 -7.76 -4.31 -12.80
N TYR A 212 -7.56 -3.50 -11.79
CA TYR A 212 -6.83 -2.22 -11.88
C TYR A 212 -5.39 -2.42 -11.46
N VAL A 213 -4.45 -1.81 -12.19
CA VAL A 213 -3.02 -1.85 -11.88
C VAL A 213 -2.42 -0.47 -12.08
N ALA A 214 -1.66 -0.01 -11.10
CA ALA A 214 -0.90 1.23 -11.14
C ALA A 214 0.43 1.03 -11.90
N ASP A 215 0.79 1.97 -12.75
CA ASP A 215 2.15 2.12 -13.28
C ASP A 215 2.79 3.37 -12.69
N SER A 216 3.70 3.19 -11.75
CA SER A 216 4.46 4.27 -11.12
C SER A 216 5.63 4.76 -11.98
N GLY A 217 5.86 4.13 -13.14
CA GLY A 217 6.86 4.54 -14.12
C GLY A 217 6.48 5.82 -14.85
N ALA A 218 7.18 6.11 -15.96
CA ALA A 218 6.94 7.32 -16.75
C ALA A 218 5.49 7.54 -17.20
N PRO A 219 4.65 6.50 -17.48
CA PRO A 219 3.25 6.71 -17.84
C PRO A 219 2.40 7.34 -16.74
N ARG A 220 2.69 7.10 -15.45
CA ARG A 220 1.99 7.63 -14.26
C ARG A 220 0.47 7.49 -14.38
N HIS A 221 0.02 6.26 -14.64
CA HIS A 221 -1.38 5.98 -14.90
C HIS A 221 -1.86 4.70 -14.19
N LEU A 222 -3.17 4.57 -14.07
CA LEU A 222 -3.81 3.31 -13.80
C LEU A 222 -4.28 2.68 -15.12
N ARG A 223 -4.05 1.39 -15.28
CA ARG A 223 -4.69 0.58 -16.33
C ARG A 223 -5.77 -0.30 -15.73
N VAL A 224 -6.78 -0.59 -16.53
CA VAL A 224 -7.85 -1.54 -16.19
C VAL A 224 -7.93 -2.61 -17.26
N PHE A 225 -8.14 -3.85 -16.80
CA PHE A 225 -8.23 -5.05 -17.63
C PHE A 225 -9.52 -5.79 -17.30
N ALA A 226 -10.20 -6.32 -18.31
CA ALA A 226 -11.26 -7.29 -18.09
C ALA A 226 -10.64 -8.66 -17.73
N VAL A 227 -11.21 -9.29 -16.71
CA VAL A 227 -10.76 -10.59 -16.19
C VAL A 227 -11.69 -11.67 -16.71
N GLY A 228 -11.17 -12.54 -17.55
CA GLY A 228 -11.90 -13.72 -18.04
C GLY A 228 -12.12 -14.78 -16.95
N ALA A 229 -13.07 -15.66 -17.17
CA ALA A 229 -13.36 -16.78 -16.25
C ALA A 229 -12.18 -17.75 -16.07
N ASP A 230 -11.28 -17.80 -17.04
CA ASP A 230 -10.03 -18.58 -16.99
C ASP A 230 -8.86 -17.83 -16.36
N GLY A 231 -9.10 -16.60 -15.86
CA GLY A 231 -8.07 -15.72 -15.28
C GLY A 231 -7.19 -15.01 -16.32
N ARG A 232 -7.51 -15.09 -17.61
CA ARG A 232 -6.84 -14.28 -18.64
C ARG A 232 -7.36 -12.86 -18.61
N LEU A 233 -6.45 -11.94 -18.97
CA LEU A 233 -6.77 -10.53 -19.12
C LEU A 233 -6.93 -10.18 -20.61
N ASP A 234 -7.80 -9.21 -20.88
CA ASP A 234 -7.84 -8.54 -22.19
C ASP A 234 -6.60 -7.63 -22.41
N ALA A 235 -6.58 -6.89 -23.51
CA ALA A 235 -5.48 -5.96 -23.80
C ALA A 235 -5.41 -4.78 -22.81
N GLY A 236 -6.46 -4.55 -22.05
CA GLY A 236 -6.60 -3.46 -21.11
C GLY A 236 -6.61 -2.08 -21.77
N ARG A 237 -6.89 -1.07 -20.97
CA ARG A 237 -6.86 0.34 -21.37
C ARG A 237 -6.40 1.22 -20.22
N VAL A 238 -5.97 2.42 -20.52
CA VAL A 238 -5.75 3.44 -19.49
C VAL A 238 -7.11 3.74 -18.83
N PHE A 239 -7.16 3.60 -17.52
CA PHE A 239 -8.32 3.93 -16.70
C PHE A 239 -8.32 5.42 -16.36
N CYS A 240 -7.23 5.90 -15.76
CA CYS A 240 -7.03 7.32 -15.46
C CYS A 240 -5.53 7.65 -15.42
N ARG A 241 -5.22 8.95 -15.40
CA ARG A 241 -3.89 9.48 -15.11
C ARG A 241 -3.97 10.34 -13.87
N LEU A 242 -2.96 10.24 -13.00
CA LEU A 242 -2.85 11.15 -11.87
C LEU A 242 -2.28 12.49 -12.34
N ASP A 243 -2.83 13.56 -11.82
CA ASP A 243 -2.35 14.92 -12.06
C ASP A 243 -1.29 15.37 -11.03
N GLN A 244 -1.21 14.66 -9.88
CA GLN A 244 -0.23 14.94 -8.82
C GLN A 244 0.56 13.67 -8.48
N GLY A 245 1.88 13.71 -8.72
CA GLY A 245 2.79 12.62 -8.39
C GLY A 245 2.63 11.39 -9.28
N THR A 246 2.79 10.23 -8.68
CA THR A 246 2.68 8.91 -9.31
C THR A 246 1.72 8.03 -8.53
N PRO A 247 0.90 7.20 -9.18
CA PRO A 247 0.12 6.20 -8.47
C PRO A 247 1.05 5.17 -7.86
N ASP A 248 0.71 4.71 -6.64
CA ASP A 248 1.44 3.66 -5.92
C ASP A 248 0.44 2.60 -5.47
N GLY A 249 0.10 2.47 -4.19
CA GLY A 249 -0.95 1.59 -3.74
C GLY A 249 -2.35 2.04 -4.17
N ILE A 250 -3.22 1.11 -4.49
CA ILE A 250 -4.62 1.36 -4.86
C ILE A 250 -5.57 0.42 -4.15
N ARG A 251 -6.80 0.87 -3.89
CA ARG A 251 -7.92 0.03 -3.41
C ARG A 251 -9.19 0.41 -4.16
N VAL A 252 -10.16 -0.50 -4.14
CA VAL A 252 -11.50 -0.28 -4.71
C VAL A 252 -12.52 -0.38 -3.58
N ASP A 253 -13.50 0.52 -3.55
CA ASP A 253 -14.61 0.45 -2.63
C ASP A 253 -15.76 -0.41 -3.18
N ARG A 254 -16.77 -0.69 -2.35
CA ARG A 254 -17.92 -1.54 -2.75
C ARG A 254 -18.80 -0.93 -3.83
N ASP A 255 -18.71 0.37 -4.06
CA ASP A 255 -19.41 1.06 -5.14
C ASP A 255 -18.57 1.11 -6.45
N GLY A 256 -17.36 0.51 -6.44
CA GLY A 256 -16.46 0.41 -7.58
C GLY A 256 -15.56 1.62 -7.80
N ARG A 257 -15.52 2.59 -6.87
CA ARG A 257 -14.58 3.72 -6.96
C ARG A 257 -13.18 3.25 -6.68
N VAL A 258 -12.23 3.77 -7.44
CA VAL A 258 -10.81 3.47 -7.26
C VAL A 258 -10.17 4.57 -6.43
N TRP A 259 -9.54 4.17 -5.33
CA TRP A 259 -8.81 5.02 -4.40
C TRP A 259 -7.32 4.77 -4.65
N SER A 260 -6.60 5.79 -5.12
CA SER A 260 -5.18 5.73 -5.44
C SER A 260 -4.38 6.63 -4.54
N SER A 261 -3.30 6.12 -3.97
CA SER A 261 -2.26 6.97 -3.42
C SER A 261 -1.69 7.89 -4.51
N SER A 262 -1.22 9.07 -4.12
CA SER A 262 -0.72 10.10 -5.02
C SER A 262 0.33 10.99 -4.33
N GLY A 263 0.92 11.91 -5.09
CA GLY A 263 1.91 12.84 -4.56
C GLY A 263 1.37 13.81 -3.51
N ASP A 264 0.07 14.09 -3.55
CA ASP A 264 -0.64 15.00 -2.67
C ASP A 264 -1.53 14.31 -1.61
N GLY A 265 -1.50 12.96 -1.56
CA GLY A 265 -2.29 12.18 -0.62
C GLY A 265 -3.05 11.05 -1.31
N VAL A 266 -4.38 11.07 -1.34
CA VAL A 266 -5.23 10.05 -2.00
C VAL A 266 -6.16 10.72 -2.99
N GLN A 267 -6.21 10.20 -4.21
CA GLN A 267 -7.16 10.57 -5.25
C GLN A 267 -8.23 9.49 -5.40
N VAL A 268 -9.51 9.91 -5.44
CA VAL A 268 -10.65 9.02 -5.57
C VAL A 268 -11.24 9.18 -6.96
N PHE A 269 -11.36 8.07 -7.68
CA PHE A 269 -11.88 8.04 -9.05
C PHE A 269 -13.21 7.28 -9.10
N HIS A 270 -14.18 7.83 -9.84
CA HIS A 270 -15.42 7.15 -10.19
C HIS A 270 -15.12 5.92 -11.10
N PRO A 271 -15.98 4.91 -11.17
CA PRO A 271 -15.77 3.71 -12.01
C PRO A 271 -15.54 4.00 -13.51
N ASP A 272 -15.91 5.17 -14.00
CA ASP A 272 -15.63 5.62 -15.38
C ASP A 272 -14.25 6.28 -15.56
N GLY A 273 -13.48 6.48 -14.47
CA GLY A 273 -12.12 7.05 -14.47
C GLY A 273 -12.05 8.55 -14.21
N ARG A 274 -13.18 9.26 -14.06
CA ARG A 274 -13.17 10.69 -13.68
C ARG A 274 -12.79 10.88 -12.20
N LEU A 275 -12.05 11.93 -11.92
CA LEU A 275 -11.67 12.28 -10.56
C LEU A 275 -12.89 12.78 -9.77
N VAL A 276 -13.11 12.18 -8.60
CA VAL A 276 -14.20 12.53 -7.67
C VAL A 276 -13.75 13.55 -6.63
N GLY A 277 -12.54 13.39 -6.10
CA GLY A 277 -11.97 14.29 -5.10
C GLY A 277 -10.66 13.76 -4.54
N ARG A 278 -10.12 14.50 -3.56
CA ARG A 278 -8.83 14.20 -2.93
C ARG A 278 -8.92 14.27 -1.42
N ILE A 279 -8.10 13.42 -0.79
CA ILE A 279 -7.73 13.55 0.62
C ILE A 279 -6.29 14.03 0.62
N LEU A 280 -6.08 15.32 0.92
CA LEU A 280 -4.77 15.92 0.90
C LEU A 280 -3.99 15.58 2.17
N LEU A 281 -2.73 15.23 2.01
CA LEU A 281 -1.79 14.94 3.10
C LEU A 281 -0.57 15.86 2.98
N PRO A 282 0.11 16.16 4.10
CA PRO A 282 1.33 16.98 4.08
C PRO A 282 2.53 16.24 3.48
N GLU A 283 2.37 14.97 3.11
CA GLU A 283 3.39 14.12 2.48
C GLU A 283 2.74 13.16 1.49
N SER A 284 3.52 12.67 0.53
CA SER A 284 2.99 11.74 -0.48
C SER A 284 2.53 10.44 0.16
N ALA A 285 1.33 10.00 -0.16
CA ALA A 285 0.86 8.68 0.19
C ALA A 285 1.59 7.62 -0.63
N ALA A 286 1.87 6.47 0.00
CA ALA A 286 2.43 5.30 -0.65
C ALA A 286 1.36 4.23 -0.88
N ASN A 287 0.60 3.86 0.16
CA ASN A 287 -0.41 2.81 0.04
C ASN A 287 -1.59 3.09 1.00
N LEU A 288 -2.66 2.31 0.88
CA LEU A 288 -3.86 2.47 1.67
C LEU A 288 -4.61 1.14 1.84
N CYS A 289 -5.40 1.00 2.89
CA CYS A 289 -6.36 -0.09 3.04
C CYS A 289 -7.59 0.35 3.82
N PHE A 290 -8.72 -0.26 3.50
CA PHE A 290 -9.91 -0.16 4.33
C PHE A 290 -9.79 -1.14 5.50
N GLY A 291 -10.24 -0.70 6.68
CA GLY A 291 -10.21 -1.50 7.90
C GLY A 291 -11.04 -0.89 9.01
N GLY A 292 -10.68 -1.22 10.26
CA GLY A 292 -11.47 -0.89 11.42
C GLY A 292 -12.59 -1.90 11.67
N PRO A 293 -13.27 -1.84 12.83
CA PRO A 293 -14.27 -2.84 13.23
C PRO A 293 -15.44 -2.97 12.27
N ASP A 294 -15.77 -1.92 11.53
CA ASP A 294 -16.87 -1.86 10.57
C ASP A 294 -16.42 -1.70 9.11
N GLY A 295 -15.08 -1.77 8.87
CA GLY A 295 -14.49 -1.64 7.54
C GLY A 295 -14.54 -0.23 6.94
N ARG A 296 -14.90 0.80 7.74
CA ARG A 296 -15.09 2.18 7.29
C ARG A 296 -13.99 3.13 7.74
N THR A 297 -12.82 2.62 8.01
CA THR A 297 -11.62 3.43 8.26
C THR A 297 -10.64 3.19 7.11
N LEU A 298 -10.29 4.25 6.41
CA LEU A 298 -9.20 4.20 5.45
C LEU A 298 -7.90 4.52 6.19
N TYR A 299 -7.01 3.55 6.26
CA TYR A 299 -5.64 3.71 6.74
C TYR A 299 -4.75 4.03 5.55
N ILE A 300 -3.85 5.01 5.72
CA ILE A 300 -2.98 5.50 4.65
C ILE A 300 -1.54 5.52 5.18
N THR A 301 -0.68 4.75 4.55
CA THR A 301 0.77 4.84 4.75
C THR A 301 1.31 5.93 3.85
N ALA A 302 2.08 6.87 4.43
CA ALA A 302 2.60 8.02 3.73
C ALA A 302 4.01 8.32 4.22
N ARG A 303 4.99 8.01 3.40
CA ARG A 303 6.43 8.16 3.73
C ARG A 303 6.77 7.78 5.17
N LYS A 304 6.83 8.76 6.07
CA LYS A 304 7.27 8.57 7.47
C LYS A 304 6.13 8.48 8.47
N SER A 305 4.89 8.44 7.99
CA SER A 305 3.69 8.54 8.83
C SER A 305 2.62 7.54 8.47
N LEU A 306 1.74 7.31 9.42
CA LEU A 306 0.50 6.57 9.26
C LEU A 306 -0.66 7.53 9.53
N TYR A 307 -1.64 7.56 8.62
CA TYR A 307 -2.85 8.36 8.74
C TYR A 307 -4.10 7.47 8.72
N ALA A 308 -5.19 8.01 9.21
CA ALA A 308 -6.51 7.42 9.09
C ALA A 308 -7.56 8.49 8.78
N VAL A 309 -8.58 8.09 8.06
CA VAL A 309 -9.78 8.91 7.83
C VAL A 309 -11.02 8.03 7.86
N ARG A 310 -12.09 8.52 8.45
CA ARG A 310 -13.38 7.86 8.46
C ARG A 310 -14.03 7.99 7.08
N THR A 311 -14.57 6.89 6.55
CA THR A 311 -15.27 6.84 5.28
C THR A 311 -16.75 6.47 5.45
N SER A 312 -17.59 6.85 4.50
CA SER A 312 -18.99 6.41 4.40
C SER A 312 -19.11 5.05 3.70
N VAL A 313 -18.05 4.59 3.07
CA VAL A 313 -17.97 3.36 2.27
C VAL A 313 -17.01 2.35 2.89
N THR A 314 -17.05 1.12 2.42
CA THR A 314 -16.11 0.05 2.79
C THR A 314 -15.34 -0.42 1.56
N GLY A 315 -14.18 -1.05 1.77
CA GLY A 315 -13.42 -1.67 0.67
C GLY A 315 -14.19 -2.82 0.02
N ALA A 316 -13.94 -3.03 -1.27
CA ALA A 316 -14.49 -4.14 -2.04
C ALA A 316 -13.78 -5.47 -1.72
N GLY A 317 -12.47 -5.42 -1.48
CA GLY A 317 -11.65 -6.58 -1.12
C GLY A 317 -11.76 -6.95 0.37
N ARG A 318 -11.18 -8.10 0.66
CA ARG A 318 -11.07 -8.62 2.05
C ARG A 318 -9.85 -8.06 2.72
#